data_5d932b05770665aec6357b0460e89112
#
_entry.id   5d932b05770665aec6357b0460e89112
#
_cell.length_a   1.000
_cell.length_b   1.000
_cell.length_c   1.000
_cell.angle_alpha   90.00
_cell.angle_beta   90.00
_cell.angle_gamma   90.00
#
_symmetry.space_group_name_H-M   'P 1'
#
loop_
_entity.id
_entity.type
_entity.pdbx_description
1 polymer ?
#
loop_
_entity_poly.entity_id
_entity_poly.type
_entity_poly.pdbx_seq_one_letter_code
_entity_poly.pdbx_strand_id
1 'polypeptide(L)'
;MIEALLRGTYGKVHLFHVRLAFSEDMESVGKFAFRKVWILFATILRIWYARLRHGTPVLYYPPSGPNKVPVLRDIVLLNTVRWMFRRTVFHFHAGGVSGFAPQLPAPLRPLFRMAYGNPALTIRTAPQNPDDGKALGARHDIVVPNGLPDMRGTVPERTAGPGDPVTILFCGVLIPSKGVRMLLDAFASIVRQGANVRLELMGKWGDEAFKREIEGLVAQQGLTGNVTFLGVKRDQAKWAAFAGCDIFCFPSFFEAESFGLVLVEAMMFAKPVVTTLWRGIPSVAQDGVNGFVVPVQDAAAVADRLMRLVDDPALRERMGREGRRIFEDRFTLERFHRNMEDALATCGDTTRTAS
;
A
#
# COMPACT_ATOMS: atom_id res chain seq x y z
N MET A 1 -3.04 -5.23 -5.92
CA MET A 1 -2.72 -6.53 -5.26
C MET A 1 -3.67 -7.67 -5.66
N ILE A 2 -4.99 -7.49 -5.68
CA ILE A 2 -5.91 -8.56 -6.15
C ILE A 2 -5.58 -9.00 -7.59
N GLU A 3 -5.34 -8.08 -8.51
CA GLU A 3 -4.91 -8.42 -9.87
C GLU A 3 -3.56 -9.16 -9.89
N ALA A 4 -2.63 -8.80 -9.01
CA ALA A 4 -1.38 -9.52 -8.86
C ALA A 4 -1.63 -10.96 -8.41
N LEU A 5 -2.50 -11.17 -7.40
CA LEU A 5 -2.90 -12.50 -6.96
C LEU A 5 -3.52 -13.33 -8.12
N LEU A 6 -4.39 -12.72 -8.92
CA LEU A 6 -5.08 -13.41 -10.02
C LEU A 6 -4.18 -13.78 -11.21
N ARG A 7 -3.03 -13.12 -11.36
CA ARG A 7 -2.03 -13.44 -12.38
C ARG A 7 -1.12 -14.62 -12.03
N GLY A 8 -1.16 -15.06 -10.75
CA GLY A 8 -0.35 -16.18 -10.28
C GLY A 8 -0.82 -17.52 -10.82
N THR A 9 0.13 -18.40 -11.05
CA THR A 9 -0.13 -19.83 -11.30
C THR A 9 0.14 -20.59 -10.01
N TYR A 10 -0.87 -21.32 -9.53
CA TYR A 10 -0.83 -22.03 -8.24
C TYR A 10 -0.97 -23.51 -8.44
N GLY A 11 -0.14 -24.30 -7.76
CA GLY A 11 -0.19 -25.76 -7.79
C GLY A 11 -1.13 -26.36 -6.74
N LYS A 12 -1.27 -25.66 -5.60
CA LYS A 12 -2.01 -26.18 -4.42
C LYS A 12 -3.43 -25.62 -4.30
N VAL A 13 -3.74 -24.50 -4.98
CA VAL A 13 -5.02 -23.80 -4.84
C VAL A 13 -5.59 -23.40 -6.21
N HIS A 14 -6.91 -23.44 -6.34
CA HIS A 14 -7.63 -22.94 -7.53
C HIS A 14 -8.46 -21.72 -7.12
N LEU A 15 -8.25 -20.59 -7.80
CA LEU A 15 -8.93 -19.33 -7.53
C LEU A 15 -10.04 -19.09 -8.55
N PHE A 16 -11.26 -18.81 -8.06
CA PHE A 16 -12.39 -18.36 -8.86
C PHE A 16 -12.73 -16.92 -8.45
N HIS A 17 -12.61 -16.00 -9.40
CA HIS A 17 -12.76 -14.58 -9.12
C HIS A 17 -14.15 -14.06 -9.44
N VAL A 18 -14.78 -13.42 -8.45
CA VAL A 18 -16.00 -12.63 -8.63
C VAL A 18 -15.65 -11.16 -8.43
N ARG A 19 -15.67 -10.39 -9.52
CA ARG A 19 -15.31 -8.96 -9.48
C ARG A 19 -16.34 -8.16 -8.69
N LEU A 20 -15.84 -7.41 -7.70
CA LEU A 20 -16.61 -6.49 -6.86
C LEU A 20 -16.23 -5.05 -7.26
N ALA A 21 -16.96 -4.43 -8.19
CA ALA A 21 -16.66 -3.11 -8.72
C ALA A 21 -17.73 -2.10 -8.32
N PHE A 22 -17.53 -1.39 -7.19
CA PHE A 22 -18.49 -0.38 -6.68
C PHE A 22 -18.17 1.05 -7.11
N SER A 23 -16.93 1.36 -7.44
CA SER A 23 -16.48 2.71 -7.80
C SER A 23 -15.53 2.63 -8.98
N GLU A 24 -15.81 3.40 -10.00
CA GLU A 24 -14.91 3.60 -11.15
C GLU A 24 -13.92 4.72 -10.87
N ASP A 25 -14.30 5.69 -10.00
CA ASP A 25 -13.48 6.82 -9.60
C ASP A 25 -13.40 6.99 -8.08
N MET A 26 -12.28 7.51 -7.59
CA MET A 26 -12.08 7.84 -6.17
C MET A 26 -13.09 8.86 -5.63
N GLU A 27 -13.59 9.77 -6.48
CA GLU A 27 -14.58 10.79 -6.10
C GLU A 27 -15.96 10.21 -5.79
N SER A 28 -16.26 9.00 -6.29
CA SER A 28 -17.52 8.28 -6.02
C SER A 28 -17.46 7.42 -4.75
N VAL A 29 -16.31 7.33 -4.10
CA VAL A 29 -16.13 6.56 -2.86
C VAL A 29 -16.94 7.22 -1.74
N GLY A 30 -17.82 6.43 -1.09
CA GLY A 30 -18.63 6.90 0.04
C GLY A 30 -19.99 7.51 -0.34
N LYS A 31 -20.26 7.85 -1.60
CA LYS A 31 -21.56 8.35 -2.03
C LYS A 31 -22.57 7.21 -2.22
N PHE A 32 -23.78 7.37 -1.67
CA PHE A 32 -24.88 6.43 -1.87
C PHE A 32 -25.48 6.63 -3.27
N ALA A 33 -25.66 5.54 -4.01
CA ALA A 33 -26.37 5.54 -5.28
C ALA A 33 -27.11 4.21 -5.47
N PHE A 34 -28.34 4.24 -5.99
CA PHE A 34 -29.12 3.04 -6.29
C PHE A 34 -28.35 2.01 -7.12
N ARG A 35 -27.52 2.48 -8.07
CA ARG A 35 -26.61 1.63 -8.85
C ARG A 35 -25.69 0.77 -7.96
N LYS A 36 -25.23 1.29 -6.82
CA LYS A 36 -24.35 0.55 -5.89
C LYS A 36 -25.09 -0.59 -5.17
N VAL A 37 -26.38 -0.38 -4.84
CA VAL A 37 -27.22 -1.42 -4.25
C VAL A 37 -27.45 -2.55 -5.25
N TRP A 38 -27.74 -2.22 -6.50
CA TRP A 38 -27.91 -3.21 -7.57
C TRP A 38 -26.61 -4.00 -7.83
N ILE A 39 -25.47 -3.32 -7.86
CA ILE A 39 -24.16 -3.98 -7.98
C ILE A 39 -23.91 -4.96 -6.83
N LEU A 40 -24.24 -4.56 -5.60
CA LEU A 40 -24.14 -5.43 -4.42
C LEU A 40 -24.99 -6.69 -4.59
N PHE A 41 -26.26 -6.52 -4.95
CA PHE A 41 -27.17 -7.63 -5.17
C PHE A 41 -26.69 -8.58 -6.29
N ALA A 42 -26.32 -8.03 -7.44
CA ALA A 42 -25.78 -8.81 -8.55
C ALA A 42 -24.48 -9.56 -8.15
N THR A 43 -23.64 -8.94 -7.29
CA THR A 43 -22.42 -9.58 -6.80
C THR A 43 -22.74 -10.76 -5.88
N ILE A 44 -23.72 -10.61 -4.98
CA ILE A 44 -24.19 -11.71 -4.11
C ILE A 44 -24.64 -12.89 -4.94
N LEU A 45 -25.47 -12.66 -5.98
CA LEU A 45 -25.94 -13.72 -6.89
C LEU A 45 -24.80 -14.39 -7.64
N ARG A 46 -23.81 -13.61 -8.10
CA ARG A 46 -22.60 -14.17 -8.76
C ARG A 46 -21.76 -15.02 -7.82
N ILE A 47 -21.62 -14.62 -6.54
CA ILE A 47 -20.92 -15.43 -5.53
C ILE A 47 -21.67 -16.73 -5.27
N TRP A 48 -23.00 -16.69 -5.13
CA TRP A 48 -23.81 -17.89 -4.96
C TRP A 48 -23.69 -18.83 -6.17
N TYR A 49 -23.81 -18.29 -7.39
CA TYR A 49 -23.63 -19.06 -8.60
C TYR A 49 -22.23 -19.70 -8.68
N ALA A 50 -21.17 -18.92 -8.44
CA ALA A 50 -19.80 -19.42 -8.45
C ALA A 50 -19.59 -20.53 -7.41
N ARG A 51 -20.14 -20.36 -6.19
CA ARG A 51 -20.07 -21.36 -5.12
C ARG A 51 -20.75 -22.67 -5.52
N LEU A 52 -21.95 -22.59 -6.08
CA LEU A 52 -22.70 -23.77 -6.53
C LEU A 52 -22.04 -24.44 -7.74
N ARG A 53 -21.55 -23.65 -8.70
CA ARG A 53 -20.97 -24.15 -9.95
C ARG A 53 -19.60 -24.83 -9.74
N HIS A 54 -18.76 -24.27 -8.84
CA HIS A 54 -17.38 -24.72 -8.66
C HIS A 54 -17.16 -25.50 -7.35
N GLY A 55 -18.14 -25.58 -6.47
CA GLY A 55 -18.04 -26.34 -5.24
C GLY A 55 -17.00 -25.82 -4.24
N THR A 56 -16.51 -24.59 -4.39
CA THR A 56 -15.40 -24.03 -3.60
C THR A 56 -15.73 -23.94 -2.11
N PRO A 57 -14.93 -24.56 -1.20
CA PRO A 57 -15.25 -24.56 0.24
C PRO A 57 -14.80 -23.29 0.97
N VAL A 58 -13.94 -22.48 0.36
CA VAL A 58 -13.29 -21.34 0.99
C VAL A 58 -13.73 -20.04 0.32
N LEU A 59 -14.15 -19.07 1.14
CA LEU A 59 -14.36 -17.68 0.72
C LEU A 59 -13.10 -16.87 1.04
N TYR A 60 -12.39 -16.41 0.01
CA TYR A 60 -11.37 -15.38 0.16
C TYR A 60 -11.98 -14.01 -0.06
N TYR A 61 -11.81 -13.12 0.91
CA TYR A 61 -12.37 -11.78 0.86
C TYR A 61 -11.39 -10.73 1.39
N PRO A 62 -11.07 -9.68 0.61
CA PRO A 62 -10.30 -8.53 1.07
C PRO A 62 -11.26 -7.49 1.69
N PRO A 63 -11.36 -7.39 3.02
CA PRO A 63 -12.20 -6.40 3.66
C PRO A 63 -11.76 -4.98 3.30
N SER A 64 -12.72 -4.08 3.24
CA SER A 64 -12.44 -2.66 3.09
C SER A 64 -11.83 -2.07 4.35
N GLY A 65 -11.16 -0.91 4.22
CA GLY A 65 -10.67 -0.16 5.38
C GLY A 65 -11.78 0.30 6.33
N PRO A 66 -11.41 0.81 7.53
CA PRO A 66 -12.34 1.14 8.63
C PRO A 66 -13.16 2.41 8.36
N ASN A 67 -13.96 2.40 7.31
CA ASN A 67 -14.85 3.49 6.92
C ASN A 67 -16.31 3.01 6.97
N LYS A 68 -17.22 3.88 7.40
CA LYS A 68 -18.63 3.55 7.65
C LYS A 68 -19.32 2.88 6.46
N VAL A 69 -19.28 3.47 5.29
CA VAL A 69 -20.01 2.96 4.11
C VAL A 69 -19.44 1.62 3.62
N PRO A 70 -18.11 1.45 3.44
CA PRO A 70 -17.53 0.16 3.12
C PRO A 70 -17.84 -0.94 4.16
N VAL A 71 -17.73 -0.64 5.46
CA VAL A 71 -18.02 -1.62 6.52
C VAL A 71 -19.49 -2.06 6.50
N LEU A 72 -20.44 -1.13 6.33
CA LEU A 72 -21.87 -1.48 6.21
C LEU A 72 -22.15 -2.35 4.99
N ARG A 73 -21.53 -2.06 3.86
CA ARG A 73 -21.59 -2.89 2.65
C ARG A 73 -21.07 -4.30 2.92
N ASP A 74 -19.90 -4.39 3.56
CA ASP A 74 -19.25 -5.67 3.86
C ASP A 74 -20.11 -6.49 4.86
N ILE A 75 -20.76 -5.84 5.85
CA ILE A 75 -21.71 -6.50 6.75
C ILE A 75 -22.85 -7.15 5.95
N VAL A 76 -23.48 -6.43 5.03
CA VAL A 76 -24.56 -6.98 4.20
C VAL A 76 -24.06 -8.14 3.35
N LEU A 77 -22.97 -7.94 2.60
CA LEU A 77 -22.42 -8.96 1.70
C LEU A 77 -22.01 -10.22 2.48
N LEU A 78 -21.19 -10.07 3.52
CA LEU A 78 -20.67 -11.22 4.24
C LEU A 78 -21.77 -12.02 4.95
N ASN A 79 -22.76 -11.36 5.55
CA ASN A 79 -23.90 -12.07 6.18
C ASN A 79 -24.76 -12.82 5.16
N THR A 80 -24.80 -12.38 3.91
CA THR A 80 -25.59 -13.06 2.86
C THR A 80 -24.83 -14.18 2.15
N VAL A 81 -23.49 -14.19 2.17
CA VAL A 81 -22.72 -15.18 1.39
C VAL A 81 -21.91 -16.15 2.26
N ARG A 82 -21.43 -15.71 3.42
CA ARG A 82 -20.44 -16.44 4.21
C ARG A 82 -20.91 -17.81 4.71
N TRP A 83 -22.18 -17.96 5.01
CA TRP A 83 -22.79 -19.21 5.46
C TRP A 83 -22.73 -20.35 4.42
N MET A 84 -22.54 -20.02 3.15
CA MET A 84 -22.39 -21.01 2.08
C MET A 84 -20.99 -21.66 2.06
N PHE A 85 -20.01 -21.07 2.75
CA PHE A 85 -18.62 -21.50 2.73
C PHE A 85 -18.22 -22.12 4.08
N ARG A 86 -17.45 -23.19 4.03
CA ARG A 86 -16.95 -23.85 5.24
C ARG A 86 -15.90 -23.02 5.98
N ARG A 87 -15.12 -22.24 5.24
CA ARG A 87 -14.02 -21.43 5.77
C ARG A 87 -14.02 -20.06 5.11
N THR A 88 -13.59 -19.05 5.86
CA THR A 88 -13.41 -17.68 5.36
C THR A 88 -11.98 -17.24 5.62
N VAL A 89 -11.37 -16.65 4.61
CA VAL A 89 -10.06 -16.01 4.65
C VAL A 89 -10.24 -14.52 4.44
N PHE A 90 -9.77 -13.69 5.37
CA PHE A 90 -9.71 -12.25 5.19
C PHE A 90 -8.28 -11.81 4.90
N HIS A 91 -8.10 -11.00 3.85
CA HIS A 91 -6.82 -10.38 3.52
C HIS A 91 -6.90 -8.87 3.70
N PHE A 92 -6.33 -8.37 4.80
CA PHE A 92 -6.36 -6.96 5.17
C PHE A 92 -5.28 -6.17 4.44
N HIS A 93 -5.70 -5.37 3.45
CA HIS A 93 -4.84 -4.38 2.79
C HIS A 93 -4.84 -3.05 3.54
N ALA A 94 -5.87 -2.77 4.33
CA ALA A 94 -5.96 -1.67 5.28
C ALA A 94 -6.43 -2.25 6.61
N GLY A 95 -5.60 -2.16 7.64
CA GLY A 95 -5.93 -2.68 8.97
C GLY A 95 -6.85 -1.74 9.78
N GLY A 96 -7.38 -2.27 10.88
CA GLY A 96 -8.18 -1.52 11.85
C GLY A 96 -9.69 -1.68 11.70
N VAL A 97 -10.16 -2.60 10.87
CA VAL A 97 -11.59 -2.83 10.68
C VAL A 97 -12.26 -3.36 11.96
N SER A 98 -11.54 -4.13 12.78
CA SER A 98 -12.05 -4.63 14.07
C SER A 98 -12.34 -3.49 15.06
N GLY A 99 -11.52 -2.43 15.05
CA GLY A 99 -11.69 -1.23 15.86
C GLY A 99 -12.90 -0.37 15.47
N PHE A 100 -13.55 -0.67 14.35
CA PHE A 100 -14.73 0.05 13.91
C PHE A 100 -16.02 -0.47 14.59
N ALA A 101 -16.04 -1.70 15.12
CA ALA A 101 -17.21 -2.30 15.73
C ALA A 101 -17.83 -1.45 16.86
N PRO A 102 -17.08 -0.84 17.80
CA PRO A 102 -17.63 0.03 18.83
C PRO A 102 -18.33 1.29 18.30
N GLN A 103 -17.93 1.77 17.12
CA GLN A 103 -18.48 2.96 16.46
C GLN A 103 -19.83 2.71 15.78
N LEU A 104 -20.20 1.42 15.60
CA LEU A 104 -21.48 1.05 15.02
C LEU A 104 -22.61 1.20 16.03
N PRO A 105 -23.84 1.57 15.57
CA PRO A 105 -25.05 1.48 16.36
C PRO A 105 -25.23 0.09 16.97
N ALA A 106 -25.76 0.03 18.20
CA ALA A 106 -25.88 -1.22 18.96
C ALA A 106 -26.50 -2.40 18.17
N PRO A 107 -27.58 -2.23 17.37
CA PRO A 107 -28.18 -3.35 16.62
C PRO A 107 -27.30 -3.86 15.47
N LEU A 108 -26.32 -3.08 15.00
CA LEU A 108 -25.40 -3.51 13.93
C LEU A 108 -24.17 -4.28 14.45
N ARG A 109 -23.87 -4.20 15.75
CA ARG A 109 -22.71 -4.89 16.34
C ARG A 109 -22.79 -6.42 16.26
N PRO A 110 -23.95 -7.07 16.53
CA PRO A 110 -24.10 -8.50 16.30
C PRO A 110 -23.90 -8.88 14.82
N LEU A 111 -24.45 -8.10 13.90
CA LEU A 111 -24.29 -8.33 12.46
C LEU A 111 -22.82 -8.18 12.01
N PHE A 112 -22.11 -7.23 12.58
CA PHE A 112 -20.66 -7.10 12.37
C PHE A 112 -19.92 -8.34 12.85
N ARG A 113 -20.19 -8.82 14.07
CA ARG A 113 -19.57 -10.04 14.62
C ARG A 113 -19.86 -11.26 13.76
N MET A 114 -21.08 -11.38 13.24
CA MET A 114 -21.49 -12.48 12.36
C MET A 114 -20.77 -12.38 11.00
N ALA A 115 -20.62 -11.17 10.46
CA ALA A 115 -19.92 -10.91 9.19
C ALA A 115 -18.41 -11.19 9.28
N TYR A 116 -17.74 -10.72 10.32
CA TYR A 116 -16.28 -10.72 10.40
C TYR A 116 -15.71 -11.72 11.42
N GLY A 117 -16.47 -12.18 12.40
CA GLY A 117 -15.95 -13.01 13.48
C GLY A 117 -15.53 -14.41 13.06
N ASN A 118 -14.56 -14.97 13.78
CA ASN A 118 -14.05 -16.33 13.64
C ASN A 118 -13.67 -16.74 12.21
N PRO A 119 -12.87 -15.96 11.45
CA PRO A 119 -12.35 -16.43 10.17
C PRO A 119 -11.38 -17.60 10.38
N ALA A 120 -11.25 -18.47 9.38
CA ALA A 120 -10.28 -19.55 9.42
C ALA A 120 -8.84 -19.03 9.32
N LEU A 121 -8.65 -17.97 8.54
CA LEU A 121 -7.36 -17.33 8.34
C LEU A 121 -7.56 -15.82 8.15
N THR A 122 -6.66 -15.06 8.74
CA THR A 122 -6.43 -13.66 8.38
C THR A 122 -5.03 -13.50 7.81
N ILE A 123 -4.93 -12.66 6.78
CA ILE A 123 -3.68 -12.30 6.14
C ILE A 123 -3.53 -10.78 6.27
N ARG A 124 -2.38 -10.33 6.77
CA ARG A 124 -2.00 -8.91 6.83
C ARG A 124 -0.68 -8.67 6.14
N THR A 125 -0.48 -7.45 5.66
CA THR A 125 0.67 -7.11 4.80
C THR A 125 1.95 -6.82 5.59
N ALA A 126 1.83 -6.49 6.89
CA ALA A 126 2.95 -6.15 7.76
C ALA A 126 2.66 -6.56 9.22
N PRO A 127 3.68 -6.93 10.02
CA PRO A 127 3.51 -7.26 11.44
C PRO A 127 2.99 -6.10 12.29
N GLN A 128 3.34 -4.86 11.92
CA GLN A 128 2.97 -3.64 12.65
C GLN A 128 1.56 -3.15 12.34
N ASN A 129 0.86 -3.77 11.39
CA ASN A 129 -0.54 -3.45 11.12
C ASN A 129 -1.42 -3.88 12.29
N PRO A 130 -2.59 -3.21 12.49
CA PRO A 130 -3.55 -3.62 13.50
C PRO A 130 -3.84 -5.11 13.45
N ASP A 131 -3.88 -5.75 14.62
CA ASP A 131 -4.13 -7.18 14.76
C ASP A 131 -5.63 -7.49 14.68
N ASP A 132 -6.21 -7.21 13.51
CA ASP A 132 -7.61 -7.51 13.23
C ASP A 132 -7.90 -9.01 13.36
N GLY A 133 -6.93 -9.86 13.03
CA GLY A 133 -7.07 -11.31 13.13
C GLY A 133 -7.40 -11.76 14.54
N LYS A 134 -6.59 -11.35 15.50
CA LYS A 134 -6.80 -11.65 16.92
C LYS A 134 -8.11 -11.07 17.44
N ALA A 135 -8.36 -9.80 17.11
CA ALA A 135 -9.59 -9.11 17.57
C ALA A 135 -10.88 -9.74 17.03
N LEU A 136 -10.83 -10.37 15.85
CA LEU A 136 -11.95 -11.05 15.21
C LEU A 136 -12.02 -12.55 15.54
N GLY A 137 -11.09 -13.09 16.35
CA GLY A 137 -11.05 -14.51 16.72
C GLY A 137 -10.62 -15.43 15.58
N ALA A 138 -9.70 -14.99 14.73
CA ALA A 138 -9.14 -15.83 13.67
C ALA A 138 -8.42 -17.05 14.22
N ARG A 139 -8.54 -18.20 13.52
CA ARG A 139 -7.82 -19.42 13.91
C ARG A 139 -6.33 -19.31 13.60
N HIS A 140 -6.01 -18.67 12.48
CA HIS A 140 -4.65 -18.40 12.03
C HIS A 140 -4.54 -16.95 11.60
N ASP A 141 -3.41 -16.30 11.89
CA ASP A 141 -3.05 -14.97 11.40
C ASP A 141 -1.65 -15.02 10.81
N ILE A 142 -1.52 -14.68 9.53
CA ILE A 142 -0.29 -14.82 8.77
C ILE A 142 0.07 -13.48 8.14
N VAL A 143 1.35 -13.13 8.16
CA VAL A 143 1.87 -11.96 7.45
C VAL A 143 2.35 -12.38 6.07
N VAL A 144 1.72 -11.81 5.03
CA VAL A 144 2.17 -11.96 3.64
C VAL A 144 2.43 -10.56 3.07
N PRO A 145 3.70 -10.16 2.95
CA PRO A 145 4.05 -8.88 2.35
C PRO A 145 3.55 -8.77 0.91
N ASN A 146 3.18 -7.56 0.50
CA ASN A 146 2.87 -7.31 -0.90
C ASN A 146 4.10 -7.52 -1.79
N GLY A 147 3.88 -8.02 -3.02
CA GLY A 147 4.91 -8.20 -4.02
C GLY A 147 4.62 -7.44 -5.31
N LEU A 148 5.66 -7.06 -6.02
CA LEU A 148 5.60 -6.33 -7.28
C LEU A 148 6.39 -7.06 -8.36
N PRO A 149 5.96 -6.96 -9.65
CA PRO A 149 6.80 -7.38 -10.76
C PRO A 149 8.04 -6.50 -10.81
N ASP A 150 9.18 -7.08 -11.14
CA ASP A 150 10.42 -6.33 -11.29
C ASP A 150 10.39 -5.54 -12.59
N MET A 151 10.41 -4.21 -12.46
CA MET A 151 10.37 -3.28 -13.59
C MET A 151 11.75 -2.65 -13.86
N ARG A 152 12.77 -2.97 -13.07
CA ARG A 152 14.15 -2.54 -13.33
C ARG A 152 14.63 -3.13 -14.66
N GLY A 153 15.27 -2.32 -15.48
CA GLY A 153 15.67 -2.73 -16.85
C GLY A 153 14.60 -2.52 -17.91
N THR A 154 13.35 -2.19 -17.55
CA THR A 154 12.32 -1.80 -18.54
C THR A 154 12.45 -0.35 -19.00
N VAL A 155 13.22 0.45 -18.28
CA VAL A 155 13.54 1.86 -18.57
C VAL A 155 15.04 2.11 -18.39
N PRO A 156 15.62 3.09 -19.11
CA PRO A 156 17.03 3.45 -18.92
C PRO A 156 17.28 3.96 -17.50
N GLU A 157 18.38 3.56 -16.91
CA GLU A 157 18.88 4.17 -15.69
C GLU A 157 19.50 5.54 -15.99
N ARG A 158 19.29 6.53 -15.12
CA ARG A 158 19.93 7.83 -15.23
C ARG A 158 21.42 7.67 -14.95
N THR A 159 22.24 8.20 -15.83
CA THR A 159 23.66 8.43 -15.57
C THR A 159 23.80 9.90 -15.14
N ALA A 160 24.04 10.14 -13.86
CA ALA A 160 24.29 11.48 -13.35
C ALA A 160 25.68 11.93 -13.73
N GLY A 161 25.80 13.14 -14.30
CA GLY A 161 27.06 13.79 -14.58
C GLY A 161 27.62 14.54 -13.36
N PRO A 162 28.93 14.88 -13.39
CA PRO A 162 29.51 15.76 -12.38
C PRO A 162 28.78 17.10 -12.35
N GLY A 163 28.31 17.50 -11.15
CA GLY A 163 27.61 18.77 -10.95
C GLY A 163 26.09 18.71 -11.17
N ASP A 164 25.54 17.58 -11.59
CA ASP A 164 24.07 17.40 -11.65
C ASP A 164 23.45 17.47 -10.23
N PRO A 165 22.27 18.08 -10.10
CA PRO A 165 21.57 18.08 -8.81
C PRO A 165 21.15 16.68 -8.39
N VAL A 166 21.25 16.39 -7.09
CA VAL A 166 20.69 15.18 -6.49
C VAL A 166 19.17 15.27 -6.55
N THR A 167 18.54 14.33 -7.24
CA THR A 167 17.10 14.32 -7.44
C THR A 167 16.40 13.51 -6.36
N ILE A 168 15.53 14.18 -5.59
CA ILE A 168 14.68 13.58 -4.58
C ILE A 168 13.29 13.40 -5.19
N LEU A 169 12.77 12.17 -5.14
CA LEU A 169 11.43 11.83 -5.65
C LEU A 169 10.47 11.55 -4.50
N PHE A 170 9.27 12.12 -4.59
CA PHE A 170 8.09 11.69 -3.86
C PHE A 170 7.07 11.11 -4.83
N CYS A 171 6.41 10.01 -4.45
CA CYS A 171 5.32 9.43 -5.22
C CYS A 171 4.13 9.08 -4.33
N GLY A 172 2.95 9.63 -4.63
CA GLY A 172 1.72 9.35 -3.91
C GLY A 172 0.63 10.37 -4.18
N VAL A 173 -0.55 10.17 -3.58
CA VAL A 173 -1.59 11.22 -3.59
C VAL A 173 -1.05 12.42 -2.80
N LEU A 174 -1.12 13.61 -3.41
CA LEU A 174 -0.63 14.84 -2.81
C LEU A 174 -1.70 15.38 -1.86
N ILE A 175 -1.61 14.95 -0.59
CA ILE A 175 -2.47 15.34 0.54
C ILE A 175 -1.62 15.59 1.78
N PRO A 176 -2.12 16.35 2.77
CA PRO A 176 -1.36 16.68 3.98
C PRO A 176 -0.78 15.47 4.70
N SER A 177 -1.58 14.43 4.91
CA SER A 177 -1.17 13.22 5.65
C SER A 177 -0.14 12.33 4.94
N LYS A 178 0.15 12.57 3.66
CA LYS A 178 1.29 11.96 2.95
C LYS A 178 2.60 12.70 3.17
N GLY A 179 2.58 13.78 3.97
CA GLY A 179 3.77 14.50 4.40
C GLY A 179 4.38 15.44 3.37
N VAL A 180 3.63 15.81 2.32
CA VAL A 180 4.13 16.69 1.23
C VAL A 180 4.61 18.03 1.78
N ARG A 181 3.86 18.65 2.70
CA ARG A 181 4.27 19.91 3.34
C ARG A 181 5.56 19.74 4.13
N MET A 182 5.63 18.71 4.98
CA MET A 182 6.83 18.39 5.76
C MET A 182 8.05 18.16 4.86
N LEU A 183 7.88 17.48 3.74
CA LEU A 183 8.95 17.28 2.76
C LEU A 183 9.41 18.62 2.16
N LEU A 184 8.51 19.53 1.83
CA LEU A 184 8.87 20.87 1.33
C LEU A 184 9.63 21.69 2.37
N ASP A 185 9.20 21.68 3.62
CA ASP A 185 9.90 22.39 4.70
C ASP A 185 11.32 21.83 4.91
N ALA A 186 11.47 20.51 4.90
CA ALA A 186 12.76 19.84 4.94
C ALA A 186 13.62 20.17 3.70
N PHE A 187 13.04 20.13 2.52
CA PHE A 187 13.72 20.44 1.27
C PHE A 187 14.21 21.89 1.24
N ALA A 188 13.37 22.84 1.64
CA ALA A 188 13.78 24.25 1.76
C ALA A 188 14.96 24.44 2.73
N SER A 189 14.99 23.67 3.80
CA SER A 189 16.10 23.72 4.76
C SER A 189 17.41 23.30 4.12
N ILE A 190 17.46 22.20 3.34
CA ILE A 190 18.69 21.75 2.71
C ILE A 190 19.12 22.66 1.54
N VAL A 191 18.16 23.24 0.80
CA VAL A 191 18.47 24.24 -0.25
C VAL A 191 19.12 25.48 0.38
N ARG A 192 18.61 25.99 1.51
CA ARG A 192 19.22 27.12 2.23
C ARG A 192 20.63 26.82 2.74
N GLN A 193 20.96 25.57 2.98
CA GLN A 193 22.33 25.12 3.34
C GLN A 193 23.24 24.99 2.12
N GLY A 194 22.76 25.33 0.90
CA GLY A 194 23.57 25.32 -0.32
C GLY A 194 23.58 23.97 -1.05
N ALA A 195 22.73 23.02 -0.68
CA ALA A 195 22.66 21.72 -1.35
C ALA A 195 22.21 21.85 -2.80
N ASN A 196 22.94 21.23 -3.75
CA ASN A 196 22.55 21.16 -5.14
C ASN A 196 21.53 20.02 -5.34
N VAL A 197 20.25 20.34 -5.15
CA VAL A 197 19.18 19.35 -5.12
C VAL A 197 17.98 19.77 -5.95
N ARG A 198 17.21 18.77 -6.42
CA ARG A 198 15.89 18.91 -7.09
C ARG A 198 14.88 18.03 -6.39
N LEU A 199 13.66 18.52 -6.24
CA LEU A 199 12.54 17.76 -5.72
C LEU A 199 11.50 17.53 -6.82
N GLU A 200 11.14 16.27 -7.04
CA GLU A 200 10.10 15.86 -7.97
C GLU A 200 8.92 15.29 -7.18
N LEU A 201 7.73 15.89 -7.35
CA LEU A 201 6.49 15.47 -6.72
C LEU A 201 5.57 14.82 -7.75
N MET A 202 5.40 13.50 -7.64
CA MET A 202 4.62 12.69 -8.57
C MET A 202 3.33 12.21 -7.91
N GLY A 203 2.17 12.57 -8.49
CA GLY A 203 0.88 12.10 -8.03
C GLY A 203 -0.29 12.99 -8.39
N LYS A 204 -1.49 12.52 -8.00
CA LYS A 204 -2.72 13.28 -8.12
C LYS A 204 -2.88 14.17 -6.88
N TRP A 205 -3.32 15.40 -7.06
CA TRP A 205 -3.75 16.27 -5.96
C TRP A 205 -5.01 15.72 -5.29
N GLY A 206 -5.07 15.77 -3.98
CA GLY A 206 -6.25 15.39 -3.21
C GLY A 206 -7.39 16.41 -3.37
N ASP A 207 -7.03 17.68 -3.32
CA ASP A 207 -7.95 18.79 -3.55
C ASP A 207 -7.20 20.06 -4.05
N GLU A 208 -7.95 21.00 -4.61
CA GLU A 208 -7.41 22.24 -5.20
C GLU A 208 -6.94 23.25 -4.13
N ALA A 209 -7.45 23.17 -2.90
CA ALA A 209 -7.03 24.08 -1.83
C ALA A 209 -5.61 23.73 -1.39
N PHE A 210 -5.35 22.44 -1.15
CA PHE A 210 -4.01 21.96 -0.79
C PHE A 210 -3.00 22.17 -1.93
N LYS A 211 -3.43 22.02 -3.18
CA LYS A 211 -2.58 22.34 -4.34
C LYS A 211 -2.10 23.79 -4.31
N ARG A 212 -3.03 24.75 -4.17
CA ARG A 212 -2.70 26.19 -4.10
C ARG A 212 -1.81 26.50 -2.89
N GLU A 213 -2.05 25.85 -1.74
CA GLU A 213 -1.20 25.99 -0.56
C GLU A 213 0.25 25.60 -0.87
N ILE A 214 0.45 24.42 -1.46
CA ILE A 214 1.78 23.89 -1.75
C ILE A 214 2.50 24.70 -2.83
N GLU A 215 1.81 25.07 -3.91
CA GLU A 215 2.37 25.94 -4.96
C GLU A 215 2.75 27.33 -4.41
N GLY A 216 1.92 27.88 -3.52
CA GLY A 216 2.22 29.12 -2.81
C GLY A 216 3.45 29.02 -1.90
N LEU A 217 3.59 27.92 -1.17
CA LEU A 217 4.78 27.67 -0.33
C LEU A 217 6.07 27.54 -1.16
N VAL A 218 6.01 26.86 -2.30
CA VAL A 218 7.14 26.75 -3.23
C VAL A 218 7.59 28.12 -3.70
N ALA A 219 6.65 28.98 -4.09
CA ALA A 219 6.96 30.35 -4.53
C ALA A 219 7.49 31.21 -3.36
N GLN A 220 6.83 31.19 -2.21
CA GLN A 220 7.22 31.96 -1.01
C GLN A 220 8.61 31.62 -0.51
N GLN A 221 9.01 30.33 -0.60
CA GLN A 221 10.32 29.86 -0.15
C GLN A 221 11.39 29.96 -1.23
N GLY A 222 11.09 30.51 -2.43
CA GLY A 222 12.04 30.69 -3.53
C GLY A 222 12.46 29.36 -4.19
N LEU A 223 11.63 28.33 -4.12
CA LEU A 223 11.95 26.98 -4.60
C LEU A 223 11.47 26.66 -6.00
N THR A 224 10.93 27.66 -6.74
CA THR A 224 10.30 27.45 -8.06
C THR A 224 11.26 26.80 -9.08
N GLY A 225 12.57 27.05 -8.98
CA GLY A 225 13.59 26.42 -9.83
C GLY A 225 14.02 25.02 -9.40
N ASN A 226 13.68 24.60 -8.19
CA ASN A 226 14.12 23.34 -7.57
C ASN A 226 13.02 22.31 -7.43
N VAL A 227 11.74 22.70 -7.50
CA VAL A 227 10.60 21.80 -7.32
C VAL A 227 9.84 21.63 -8.63
N THR A 228 9.61 20.38 -9.01
CA THR A 228 8.84 20.01 -10.20
C THR A 228 7.64 19.14 -9.84
N PHE A 229 6.44 19.54 -10.26
CA PHE A 229 5.22 18.76 -10.15
C PHE A 229 5.04 17.91 -11.40
N LEU A 230 5.27 16.59 -11.30
CA LEU A 230 5.22 15.67 -12.43
C LEU A 230 3.78 15.28 -12.82
N GLY A 231 2.79 15.56 -11.95
CA GLY A 231 1.43 15.06 -12.14
C GLY A 231 1.36 13.52 -12.00
N VAL A 232 0.28 12.92 -12.49
CA VAL A 232 0.10 11.48 -12.47
C VAL A 232 0.91 10.84 -13.59
N LYS A 233 1.86 9.99 -13.24
CA LYS A 233 2.59 9.13 -14.18
C LYS A 233 2.14 7.69 -14.05
N ARG A 234 2.11 6.97 -15.14
CA ARG A 234 1.76 5.54 -15.21
C ARG A 234 2.78 4.79 -16.05
N ASP A 235 2.80 3.48 -15.91
CA ASP A 235 3.63 2.59 -16.71
C ASP A 235 5.09 3.05 -16.83
N GLN A 236 5.67 3.07 -18.01
CA GLN A 236 7.06 3.43 -18.24
C GLN A 236 7.42 4.82 -17.73
N ALA A 237 6.51 5.81 -17.84
CA ALA A 237 6.77 7.17 -17.36
C ALA A 237 6.90 7.23 -15.82
N LYS A 238 6.19 6.36 -15.08
CA LYS A 238 6.36 6.19 -13.64
C LYS A 238 7.72 5.57 -13.33
N TRP A 239 8.06 4.49 -14.02
CA TRP A 239 9.32 3.78 -13.79
C TRP A 239 10.53 4.62 -14.15
N ALA A 240 10.44 5.44 -15.20
CA ALA A 240 11.49 6.40 -15.55
C ALA A 240 11.75 7.42 -14.43
N ALA A 241 10.73 7.89 -13.71
CA ALA A 241 10.89 8.78 -12.56
C ALA A 241 11.63 8.08 -11.40
N PHE A 242 11.28 6.81 -11.10
CA PHE A 242 12.00 6.03 -10.09
C PHE A 242 13.44 5.72 -10.52
N ALA A 243 13.68 5.36 -11.78
CA ALA A 243 15.01 5.13 -12.30
C ALA A 243 15.87 6.42 -12.28
N GLY A 244 15.24 7.57 -12.56
CA GLY A 244 15.87 8.87 -12.67
C GLY A 244 16.17 9.58 -11.35
N CYS A 245 15.58 9.21 -10.24
CA CYS A 245 15.86 9.83 -8.96
C CYS A 245 17.11 9.24 -8.29
N ASP A 246 17.66 9.95 -7.30
CA ASP A 246 18.80 9.52 -6.49
C ASP A 246 18.36 9.09 -5.09
N ILE A 247 17.30 9.71 -4.55
CA ILE A 247 16.73 9.46 -3.23
C ILE A 247 15.22 9.42 -3.36
N PHE A 248 14.58 8.49 -2.69
CA PHE A 248 13.12 8.45 -2.58
C PHE A 248 12.70 8.89 -1.18
N CYS A 249 11.83 9.91 -1.09
CA CYS A 249 11.35 10.42 0.19
C CYS A 249 9.82 10.29 0.27
N PHE A 250 9.36 9.56 1.31
CA PHE A 250 7.93 9.31 1.54
C PHE A 250 7.59 9.47 3.01
N PRO A 251 7.48 10.71 3.53
CA PRO A 251 7.29 10.98 4.94
C PRO A 251 5.82 10.91 5.36
N SER A 252 5.14 9.82 5.01
CA SER A 252 3.71 9.60 5.21
C SER A 252 3.36 9.34 6.68
N PHE A 253 2.26 9.93 7.13
CA PHE A 253 1.55 9.59 8.37
C PHE A 253 0.06 9.33 8.12
N PHE A 254 -0.24 8.89 6.89
CA PHE A 254 -1.61 8.59 6.47
C PHE A 254 -2.18 7.43 7.28
N GLU A 255 -3.39 7.63 7.83
CA GLU A 255 -3.98 6.67 8.78
C GLU A 255 -4.16 5.26 8.20
N ALA A 256 -4.51 5.13 6.92
CA ALA A 256 -4.69 3.83 6.27
C ALA A 256 -3.41 3.31 5.57
N GLU A 257 -2.20 3.88 5.88
CA GLU A 257 -0.94 3.39 5.32
C GLU A 257 -0.56 2.05 5.94
N SER A 258 -0.78 0.97 5.22
CA SER A 258 -0.56 -0.38 5.74
C SER A 258 0.80 -0.98 5.38
N PHE A 259 1.47 -0.45 4.35
CA PHE A 259 2.69 -1.07 3.82
C PHE A 259 3.67 -0.10 3.16
N GLY A 260 3.15 0.88 2.38
CA GLY A 260 3.99 1.79 1.62
C GLY A 260 4.57 1.16 0.35
N LEU A 261 3.71 0.67 -0.55
CA LEU A 261 4.14 0.04 -1.83
C LEU A 261 5.12 0.89 -2.62
N VAL A 262 5.02 2.21 -2.55
CA VAL A 262 5.93 3.14 -3.23
C VAL A 262 7.39 3.05 -2.72
N LEU A 263 7.59 2.63 -1.47
CA LEU A 263 8.92 2.33 -0.92
C LEU A 263 9.50 1.07 -1.58
N VAL A 264 8.66 0.05 -1.77
CA VAL A 264 9.07 -1.18 -2.48
C VAL A 264 9.43 -0.86 -3.95
N GLU A 265 8.68 0.06 -4.58
CA GLU A 265 8.98 0.57 -5.92
C GLU A 265 10.34 1.28 -5.97
N ALA A 266 10.67 2.09 -4.97
CA ALA A 266 11.99 2.74 -4.87
C ALA A 266 13.12 1.71 -4.68
N MET A 267 12.90 0.73 -3.79
CA MET A 267 13.86 -0.35 -3.55
C MET A 267 14.09 -1.22 -4.80
N MET A 268 13.06 -1.46 -5.59
CA MET A 268 13.16 -2.15 -6.89
C MET A 268 14.17 -1.47 -7.82
N PHE A 269 14.25 -0.14 -7.81
CA PHE A 269 15.20 0.65 -8.58
C PHE A 269 16.51 0.97 -7.81
N ALA A 270 16.77 0.25 -6.71
CA ALA A 270 17.95 0.47 -5.87
C ALA A 270 18.09 1.92 -5.36
N LYS A 271 16.99 2.56 -4.99
CA LYS A 271 17.00 3.91 -4.42
C LYS A 271 16.92 3.85 -2.90
N PRO A 272 17.80 4.56 -2.17
CA PRO A 272 17.68 4.69 -0.72
C PRO A 272 16.40 5.45 -0.38
N VAL A 273 15.78 5.10 0.74
CA VAL A 273 14.51 5.70 1.14
C VAL A 273 14.66 6.55 2.40
N VAL A 274 13.94 7.68 2.45
CA VAL A 274 13.72 8.45 3.68
C VAL A 274 12.22 8.43 3.96
N THR A 275 11.82 7.90 5.11
CA THR A 275 10.41 7.70 5.44
C THR A 275 10.16 7.82 6.93
N THR A 276 8.93 7.59 7.37
CA THR A 276 8.52 7.78 8.77
C THR A 276 8.30 6.47 9.50
N LEU A 277 8.46 6.51 10.81
CA LEU A 277 8.08 5.42 11.72
C LEU A 277 6.54 5.42 11.86
N TRP A 278 5.86 4.84 10.88
CA TRP A 278 4.40 4.84 10.84
C TRP A 278 3.84 3.49 10.36
N ARG A 279 2.96 2.88 11.18
CA ARG A 279 2.22 1.64 10.85
C ARG A 279 3.12 0.56 10.20
N GLY A 280 2.75 0.06 9.02
CA GLY A 280 3.49 -1.00 8.32
C GLY A 280 4.77 -0.55 7.57
N ILE A 281 5.07 0.75 7.52
CA ILE A 281 6.27 1.28 6.85
C ILE A 281 7.58 0.64 7.34
N PRO A 282 7.81 0.43 8.66
CA PRO A 282 9.05 -0.17 9.14
C PRO A 282 9.25 -1.64 8.73
N SER A 283 8.22 -2.31 8.21
CA SER A 283 8.39 -3.65 7.63
C SER A 283 9.08 -3.64 6.27
N VAL A 284 9.11 -2.49 5.62
CA VAL A 284 9.72 -2.25 4.30
C VAL A 284 11.02 -1.50 4.44
N ALA A 285 10.99 -0.33 5.12
CA ALA A 285 12.16 0.50 5.34
C ALA A 285 12.84 0.14 6.68
N GLN A 286 14.11 -0.24 6.63
CA GLN A 286 14.93 -0.58 7.79
C GLN A 286 15.95 0.53 8.03
N ASP A 287 15.85 1.22 9.18
CA ASP A 287 16.70 2.36 9.50
C ASP A 287 18.19 2.01 9.48
N GLY A 288 18.98 2.81 8.79
CA GLY A 288 20.43 2.62 8.62
C GLY A 288 20.81 1.51 7.62
N VAL A 289 19.86 0.72 7.08
CA VAL A 289 20.13 -0.40 6.16
C VAL A 289 19.81 0.01 4.73
N ASN A 290 18.55 0.17 4.38
CA ASN A 290 18.11 0.54 3.02
C ASN A 290 17.61 2.00 2.93
N GLY A 291 17.82 2.78 3.99
CA GLY A 291 17.43 4.18 4.09
C GLY A 291 17.34 4.64 5.53
N PHE A 292 16.55 5.67 5.76
CA PHE A 292 16.32 6.24 7.09
C PHE A 292 14.84 6.29 7.44
N VAL A 293 14.54 5.98 8.70
CA VAL A 293 13.20 6.03 9.27
C VAL A 293 13.18 7.09 10.38
N VAL A 294 12.38 8.13 10.21
CA VAL A 294 12.31 9.28 11.13
C VAL A 294 10.96 9.35 11.85
N PRO A 295 10.83 10.11 12.94
CA PRO A 295 9.52 10.37 13.55
C PRO A 295 8.55 11.02 12.56
N VAL A 296 7.24 10.81 12.76
CA VAL A 296 6.21 11.51 12.00
C VAL A 296 6.21 13.01 12.31
N GLN A 297 5.88 13.82 11.33
CA GLN A 297 5.75 15.28 11.48
C GLN A 297 7.03 16.01 11.96
N ASP A 298 8.20 15.43 11.70
CA ASP A 298 9.51 16.00 12.03
C ASP A 298 10.27 16.36 10.75
N ALA A 299 10.05 17.59 10.25
CA ALA A 299 10.73 18.09 9.06
C ALA A 299 12.25 18.23 9.25
N ALA A 300 12.71 18.52 10.48
CA ALA A 300 14.13 18.66 10.78
C ALA A 300 14.85 17.32 10.67
N ALA A 301 14.24 16.24 11.19
CA ALA A 301 14.77 14.90 11.03
C ALA A 301 14.78 14.46 9.56
N VAL A 302 13.74 14.78 8.77
CA VAL A 302 13.73 14.52 7.33
C VAL A 302 14.88 15.25 6.63
N ALA A 303 15.07 16.56 6.94
CA ALA A 303 16.16 17.38 6.36
C ALA A 303 17.53 16.81 6.67
N ASP A 304 17.81 16.45 7.94
CA ASP A 304 19.06 15.83 8.36
C ASP A 304 19.38 14.55 7.57
N ARG A 305 18.39 13.65 7.45
CA ARG A 305 18.58 12.39 6.75
C ARG A 305 18.72 12.56 5.24
N LEU A 306 17.99 13.50 4.65
CA LEU A 306 18.17 13.86 3.24
C LEU A 306 19.58 14.43 3.00
N MET A 307 20.06 15.37 3.85
CA MET A 307 21.37 15.98 3.72
C MET A 307 22.48 14.93 3.79
N ARG A 308 22.41 13.99 4.73
CA ARG A 308 23.38 12.87 4.82
C ARG A 308 23.44 12.05 3.52
N LEU A 309 22.30 11.81 2.87
CA LEU A 309 22.28 11.11 1.58
C LEU A 309 22.72 12.00 0.43
N VAL A 310 22.54 13.32 0.50
CA VAL A 310 23.02 14.28 -0.51
C VAL A 310 24.53 14.38 -0.46
N ASP A 311 25.12 14.45 0.72
CA ASP A 311 26.56 14.65 0.91
C ASP A 311 27.38 13.37 0.70
N ASP A 312 26.78 12.18 0.86
CA ASP A 312 27.50 10.90 0.76
C ASP A 312 26.95 10.01 -0.37
N PRO A 313 27.51 10.11 -1.59
CA PRO A 313 27.15 9.24 -2.71
C PRO A 313 27.36 7.75 -2.43
N ALA A 314 28.41 7.39 -1.69
CA ALA A 314 28.72 5.99 -1.38
C ALA A 314 27.66 5.41 -0.41
N LEU A 315 27.17 6.21 0.53
CA LEU A 315 26.05 5.84 1.40
C LEU A 315 24.78 5.63 0.60
N ARG A 316 24.46 6.55 -0.34
CA ARG A 316 23.30 6.41 -1.23
C ARG A 316 23.34 5.08 -1.98
N GLU A 317 24.49 4.79 -2.61
CA GLU A 317 24.65 3.57 -3.39
C GLU A 317 24.56 2.31 -2.52
N ARG A 318 25.20 2.30 -1.36
CA ARG A 318 25.16 1.17 -0.43
C ARG A 318 23.73 0.89 0.03
N MET A 319 23.01 1.90 0.53
CA MET A 319 21.64 1.75 0.99
C MET A 319 20.68 1.36 -0.16
N GLY A 320 20.89 1.91 -1.34
CA GLY A 320 20.15 1.54 -2.54
C GLY A 320 20.34 0.06 -2.91
N ARG A 321 21.59 -0.44 -2.91
CA ARG A 321 21.89 -1.86 -3.15
C ARG A 321 21.23 -2.78 -2.10
N GLU A 322 21.27 -2.40 -0.82
CA GLU A 322 20.61 -3.17 0.23
C GLU A 322 19.08 -3.14 0.05
N GLY A 323 18.50 -2.01 -0.33
CA GLY A 323 17.08 -1.93 -0.69
C GLY A 323 16.74 -2.90 -1.82
N ARG A 324 17.55 -2.93 -2.88
CA ARG A 324 17.36 -3.86 -4.00
C ARG A 324 17.43 -5.32 -3.57
N ARG A 325 18.41 -5.68 -2.75
CA ARG A 325 18.55 -7.04 -2.22
C ARG A 325 17.30 -7.45 -1.41
N ILE A 326 16.83 -6.56 -0.53
CA ILE A 326 15.61 -6.81 0.26
C ILE A 326 14.38 -6.96 -0.66
N PHE A 327 14.27 -6.17 -1.74
CA PHE A 327 13.21 -6.32 -2.74
C PHE A 327 13.23 -7.72 -3.38
N GLU A 328 14.38 -8.16 -3.86
CA GLU A 328 14.57 -9.47 -4.50
C GLU A 328 14.26 -10.64 -3.55
N ASP A 329 14.67 -10.51 -2.29
CA ASP A 329 14.46 -11.54 -1.29
C ASP A 329 13.01 -11.64 -0.81
N ARG A 330 12.26 -10.51 -0.76
CA ARG A 330 11.00 -10.46 -0.01
C ARG A 330 9.81 -9.94 -0.78
N PHE A 331 10.00 -9.08 -1.78
CA PHE A 331 8.93 -8.25 -2.34
C PHE A 331 8.71 -8.45 -3.84
N THR A 332 9.31 -9.49 -4.44
CA THR A 332 8.99 -9.85 -5.82
C THR A 332 7.61 -10.48 -5.92
N LEU A 333 7.02 -10.39 -7.11
CA LEU A 333 5.69 -10.97 -7.37
C LEU A 333 5.68 -12.50 -7.16
N GLU A 334 6.77 -13.18 -7.51
CA GLU A 334 6.95 -14.62 -7.34
C GLU A 334 6.99 -15.02 -5.85
N ARG A 335 7.63 -14.21 -5.01
CA ARG A 335 7.62 -14.41 -3.54
C ARG A 335 6.21 -14.24 -2.99
N PHE A 336 5.52 -13.19 -3.42
CA PHE A 336 4.13 -12.96 -3.03
C PHE A 336 3.24 -14.14 -3.40
N HIS A 337 3.33 -14.66 -4.63
CA HIS A 337 2.53 -15.80 -5.07
C HIS A 337 2.80 -17.04 -4.23
N ARG A 338 4.07 -17.38 -3.97
CA ARG A 338 4.43 -18.53 -3.11
C ARG A 338 3.87 -18.37 -1.70
N ASN A 339 4.09 -17.21 -1.08
CA ASN A 339 3.62 -16.95 0.27
C ASN A 339 2.07 -16.99 0.36
N MET A 340 1.39 -16.48 -0.66
CA MET A 340 -0.08 -16.55 -0.74
C MET A 340 -0.57 -17.98 -0.94
N GLU A 341 0.08 -18.76 -1.79
CA GLU A 341 -0.27 -20.16 -1.99
C GLU A 341 -0.11 -20.96 -0.69
N ASP A 342 1.01 -20.81 0.00
CA ASP A 342 1.26 -21.50 1.27
C ASP A 342 0.24 -21.05 2.35
N ALA A 343 -0.04 -19.75 2.45
CA ALA A 343 -1.05 -19.25 3.38
C ALA A 343 -2.46 -19.80 3.08
N LEU A 344 -2.87 -19.82 1.81
CA LEU A 344 -4.18 -20.31 1.41
C LEU A 344 -4.27 -21.85 1.54
N ALA A 345 -3.19 -22.59 1.31
CA ALA A 345 -3.14 -24.04 1.48
C ALA A 345 -3.41 -24.47 2.92
N THR A 346 -3.09 -23.64 3.93
CA THR A 346 -3.45 -23.92 5.34
C THR A 346 -4.97 -24.00 5.55
N CYS A 347 -5.74 -23.41 4.65
CA CYS A 347 -7.21 -23.44 4.66
C CYS A 347 -7.77 -24.51 3.69
N GLY A 348 -6.95 -25.25 2.97
CA GLY A 348 -7.37 -26.40 2.15
C GLY A 348 -7.78 -27.58 3.03
N ASP A 349 -8.69 -28.44 2.57
CA ASP A 349 -8.96 -29.71 3.25
C ASP A 349 -7.71 -30.60 3.09
N THR A 350 -7.08 -30.97 4.19
CA THR A 350 -6.07 -32.02 4.28
C THR A 350 -6.63 -33.43 4.00
N THR A 351 -7.86 -33.53 3.45
CA THR A 351 -8.55 -34.81 3.20
C THR A 351 -8.65 -35.14 1.71
N ARG A 352 -7.55 -34.95 0.96
CA ARG A 352 -7.36 -35.61 -0.34
C ARG A 352 -5.95 -36.17 -0.44
N THR A 353 -5.56 -36.99 0.56
CA THR A 353 -4.52 -37.98 0.41
C THR A 353 -5.11 -39.31 0.80
N ALA A 354 -5.23 -40.21 -0.15
CA ALA A 354 -5.58 -41.62 -0.10
C ALA A 354 -6.95 -41.93 -0.72
N SER A 355 -6.96 -42.15 -1.98
CA SER A 355 -7.46 -43.37 -2.63
C SER A 355 -7.01 -43.36 -4.08
#